data_d2640cdeb306eca59e2bd26e3044fe81
#
_entry.id   d2640cdeb306eca59e2bd26e3044fe81
#
_cell.length_a   1.000
_cell.length_b   1.000
_cell.length_c   1.000
_cell.angle_alpha   90.00
_cell.angle_beta   90.00
_cell.angle_gamma   90.00
#
_symmetry.space_group_name_H-M   'P 1'
#
loop_
_entity.id
_entity.type
_entity.pdbx_description
1 polymer ?
#
loop_
_entity_poly.entity_id
_entity_poly.type
_entity_poly.pdbx_seq_one_letter_code
_entity_poly.pdbx_strand_id
1 'polypeptide(L)'
;MSDITAAQTTLQQAQHIVFMTGAGVSTPSGIPDYRSKNGLYTEHHNAEYYLSHAFLAEHPLEFYQYLQSNLYYPDAQPNVIHQKMAALTQQGRASVITQNIDNLYGVAKTAQLVEFHGNLYQVYCTKCGQHVDWHEYLKSPYHQTDHGYLRPNVVLYDEGIASANIERAVQYLQQADLVVICGTSFRVYPFAGLIDYRNPKAQVLAINAEPLQLPFAFTMVQQDAVDFFEGVQV
;
A
#
# COMPACT_ATOMS: atom_id res chain seq x y z
N MET A 1 -30.80 -10.60 -0.28
CA MET A 1 -29.54 -10.40 0.44
C MET A 1 -29.09 -8.98 0.09
N SER A 2 -28.54 -8.23 1.04
CA SER A 2 -27.97 -6.93 0.69
C SER A 2 -26.76 -7.15 -0.23
N ASP A 3 -26.43 -6.17 -1.08
CA ASP A 3 -25.27 -6.24 -1.98
C ASP A 3 -23.96 -6.50 -1.21
N ILE A 4 -23.89 -6.01 0.03
CA ILE A 4 -22.75 -6.23 0.96
C ILE A 4 -22.61 -7.71 1.33
N THR A 5 -23.72 -8.36 1.74
CA THR A 5 -23.71 -9.78 2.12
C THR A 5 -23.31 -10.66 0.93
N ALA A 6 -23.76 -10.32 -0.29
CA ALA A 6 -23.35 -11.03 -1.49
C ALA A 6 -21.85 -10.87 -1.78
N ALA A 7 -21.31 -9.66 -1.62
CA ALA A 7 -19.88 -9.39 -1.79
C ALA A 7 -19.02 -10.11 -0.73
N GLN A 8 -19.43 -10.11 0.54
CA GLN A 8 -18.76 -10.88 1.61
C GLN A 8 -18.78 -12.38 1.31
N THR A 9 -19.90 -12.92 0.81
CA THR A 9 -20.02 -14.32 0.40
C THR A 9 -19.06 -14.64 -0.75
N THR A 10 -18.95 -13.75 -1.75
CA THR A 10 -18.01 -13.91 -2.87
C THR A 10 -16.57 -13.99 -2.33
N LEU A 11 -16.19 -13.10 -1.42
CA LEU A 11 -14.86 -13.10 -0.80
C LEU A 11 -14.61 -14.37 0.01
N GLN A 12 -15.60 -14.87 0.75
CA GLN A 12 -15.49 -16.10 1.53
C GLN A 12 -15.30 -17.36 0.66
N GLN A 13 -15.91 -17.40 -0.54
CA GLN A 13 -15.86 -18.53 -1.46
C GLN A 13 -14.59 -18.57 -2.32
N ALA A 14 -13.97 -17.41 -2.55
CA ALA A 14 -12.77 -17.29 -3.37
C ALA A 14 -11.57 -18.03 -2.75
N GLN A 15 -10.74 -18.64 -3.60
CA GLN A 15 -9.58 -19.43 -3.20
C GLN A 15 -8.26 -18.73 -3.49
N HIS A 16 -8.23 -17.83 -4.47
CA HIS A 16 -7.05 -17.06 -4.88
C HIS A 16 -7.40 -15.57 -4.98
N ILE A 17 -7.50 -14.92 -3.82
CA ILE A 17 -7.85 -13.51 -3.71
C ILE A 17 -6.59 -12.67 -3.89
N VAL A 18 -6.69 -11.60 -4.69
CA VAL A 18 -5.66 -10.56 -4.74
C VAL A 18 -6.27 -9.25 -4.25
N PHE A 19 -5.76 -8.75 -3.13
CA PHE A 19 -6.10 -7.42 -2.62
C PHE A 19 -5.17 -6.38 -3.24
N MET A 20 -5.73 -5.37 -3.91
CA MET A 20 -5.03 -4.19 -4.40
C MET A 20 -5.42 -2.99 -3.54
N THR A 21 -4.49 -2.49 -2.70
CA THR A 21 -4.83 -1.53 -1.65
C THR A 21 -4.07 -0.21 -1.77
N GLY A 22 -4.67 0.85 -1.25
CA GLY A 22 -4.06 2.18 -1.14
C GLY A 22 -4.29 2.81 0.24
N ALA A 23 -3.98 4.09 0.41
CA ALA A 23 -3.91 4.77 1.69
C ALA A 23 -5.22 4.76 2.50
N GLY A 24 -6.38 4.63 1.84
CA GLY A 24 -7.68 4.55 2.51
C GLY A 24 -7.85 3.36 3.44
N VAL A 25 -7.05 2.28 3.31
CA VAL A 25 -7.09 1.17 4.28
C VAL A 25 -6.34 1.49 5.58
N SER A 26 -5.47 2.51 5.57
CA SER A 26 -4.65 2.91 6.72
C SER A 26 -5.23 4.11 7.49
N THR A 27 -6.24 4.81 6.95
CA THR A 27 -6.88 5.93 7.64
C THR A 27 -7.51 5.55 8.97
N PRO A 28 -8.13 4.35 9.14
CA PRO A 28 -8.62 3.92 10.43
C PRO A 28 -7.52 3.62 11.47
N SER A 29 -6.27 3.51 11.03
CA SER A 29 -5.09 3.37 11.88
C SER A 29 -4.46 4.72 12.28
N GLY A 30 -5.07 5.85 11.88
CA GLY A 30 -4.60 7.19 12.18
C GLY A 30 -3.58 7.75 11.17
N ILE A 31 -3.34 7.07 10.05
CA ILE A 31 -2.45 7.55 8.98
C ILE A 31 -3.30 8.28 7.93
N PRO A 32 -3.08 9.58 7.67
CA PRO A 32 -3.83 10.32 6.67
C PRO A 32 -3.56 9.76 5.26
N ASP A 33 -4.55 9.77 4.42
CA ASP A 33 -4.37 9.46 3.01
C ASP A 33 -3.76 10.66 2.25
N TYR A 34 -3.48 10.46 0.95
CA TYR A 34 -2.80 11.48 0.16
C TYR A 34 -3.77 12.49 -0.50
N ARG A 35 -4.99 12.08 -0.87
CA ARG A 35 -5.84 12.80 -1.84
C ARG A 35 -7.22 13.19 -1.34
N SER A 36 -7.64 12.74 -0.16
CA SER A 36 -8.90 13.17 0.43
C SER A 36 -8.86 14.66 0.80
N LYS A 37 -9.99 15.19 1.19
CA LYS A 37 -10.12 16.61 1.60
C LYS A 37 -9.17 17.02 2.73
N ASN A 38 -8.78 16.06 3.58
CA ASN A 38 -7.83 16.23 4.68
C ASN A 38 -6.54 15.44 4.44
N GLY A 39 -6.26 15.08 3.20
CA GLY A 39 -5.09 14.29 2.81
C GLY A 39 -3.84 15.14 2.66
N LEU A 40 -2.69 14.48 2.65
CA LEU A 40 -1.36 15.10 2.62
C LEU A 40 -1.18 16.09 1.47
N TYR A 41 -1.76 15.82 0.29
CA TYR A 41 -1.65 16.71 -0.88
C TYR A 41 -2.54 17.95 -0.78
N THR A 42 -3.54 17.95 0.07
CA THR A 42 -4.41 19.10 0.30
C THR A 42 -3.77 20.06 1.30
N GLU A 43 -3.06 19.55 2.28
CA GLU A 43 -2.34 20.36 3.27
C GLU A 43 -1.00 20.89 2.74
N HIS A 44 -0.33 20.13 1.85
CA HIS A 44 0.96 20.49 1.26
C HIS A 44 0.86 20.59 -0.26
N HIS A 45 0.71 21.79 -0.80
CA HIS A 45 0.50 22.07 -2.23
C HIS A 45 1.53 21.48 -3.22
N ASN A 46 2.62 20.86 -2.74
CA ASN A 46 3.69 20.28 -3.55
C ASN A 46 4.17 18.91 -3.00
N ALA A 47 3.29 18.12 -2.37
CA ALA A 47 3.71 16.84 -1.78
C ALA A 47 4.35 15.86 -2.80
N GLU A 48 3.91 15.89 -4.07
CA GLU A 48 4.56 15.11 -5.14
C GLU A 48 6.01 15.54 -5.37
N TYR A 49 6.30 16.85 -5.32
CA TYR A 49 7.66 17.35 -5.42
C TYR A 49 8.52 16.92 -4.22
N TYR A 50 8.00 17.02 -2.99
CA TYR A 50 8.71 16.58 -1.79
C TYR A 50 9.00 15.07 -1.76
N LEU A 51 8.23 14.27 -2.50
CA LEU A 51 8.44 12.83 -2.66
C LEU A 51 9.08 12.46 -3.99
N SER A 52 9.80 13.38 -4.65
CA SER A 52 10.50 13.14 -5.90
C SER A 52 11.97 12.81 -5.69
N HIS A 53 12.55 12.10 -6.66
CA HIS A 53 13.99 11.86 -6.73
C HIS A 53 14.79 13.18 -6.84
N ALA A 54 14.27 14.15 -7.59
CA ALA A 54 14.90 15.46 -7.74
C ALA A 54 15.02 16.18 -6.40
N PHE A 55 13.95 16.22 -5.59
CA PHE A 55 13.98 16.86 -4.29
C PHE A 55 14.98 16.18 -3.33
N LEU A 56 14.99 14.85 -3.30
CA LEU A 56 15.99 14.13 -2.52
C LEU A 56 17.44 14.47 -2.94
N ALA A 57 17.70 14.57 -4.24
CA ALA A 57 19.05 14.86 -4.77
C ALA A 57 19.50 16.29 -4.46
N GLU A 58 18.61 17.26 -4.57
CA GLU A 58 18.89 18.69 -4.38
C GLU A 58 18.85 19.12 -2.91
N HIS A 59 17.93 18.53 -2.12
CA HIS A 59 17.61 18.93 -0.75
C HIS A 59 17.55 17.74 0.23
N PRO A 60 18.62 16.92 0.37
CA PRO A 60 18.56 15.67 1.13
C PRO A 60 18.18 15.85 2.61
N LEU A 61 18.58 16.94 3.26
CA LEU A 61 18.23 17.20 4.66
C LEU A 61 16.76 17.64 4.82
N GLU A 62 16.25 18.42 3.88
CA GLU A 62 14.85 18.84 3.88
C GLU A 62 13.94 17.65 3.55
N PHE A 63 14.35 16.77 2.63
CA PHE A 63 13.69 15.50 2.37
C PHE A 63 13.57 14.64 3.63
N TYR A 64 14.68 14.47 4.35
CA TYR A 64 14.70 13.74 5.63
C TYR A 64 13.72 14.34 6.65
N GLN A 65 13.74 15.66 6.84
CA GLN A 65 12.83 16.36 7.75
C GLN A 65 11.37 16.21 7.31
N TYR A 66 11.11 16.31 6.00
CA TYR A 66 9.77 16.13 5.44
C TYR A 66 9.21 14.73 5.74
N LEU A 67 10.00 13.67 5.50
CA LEU A 67 9.58 12.30 5.80
C LEU A 67 9.26 12.12 7.28
N GLN A 68 10.14 12.60 8.17
CA GLN A 68 9.93 12.48 9.62
C GLN A 68 8.66 13.17 10.10
N SER A 69 8.40 14.37 9.59
CA SER A 69 7.29 15.19 10.07
C SER A 69 5.93 14.74 9.51
N ASN A 70 5.91 14.08 8.33
CA ASN A 70 4.65 13.89 7.59
C ASN A 70 4.32 12.42 7.31
N LEU A 71 5.29 11.49 7.35
CA LEU A 71 5.07 10.13 6.86
C LEU A 71 5.37 9.03 7.89
N TYR A 72 6.13 9.29 8.94
CA TYR A 72 6.38 8.31 9.98
C TYR A 72 5.30 8.35 11.06
N TYR A 73 4.60 7.24 11.23
CA TYR A 73 3.57 7.03 12.25
C TYR A 73 3.91 5.76 13.06
N PRO A 74 4.96 5.79 13.90
CA PRO A 74 5.50 4.59 14.54
C PRO A 74 4.53 3.92 15.52
N ASP A 75 3.57 4.66 16.06
CA ASP A 75 2.57 4.16 17.00
C ASP A 75 1.32 3.59 16.30
N ALA A 76 1.20 3.75 14.98
CA ALA A 76 0.06 3.24 14.22
C ALA A 76 0.03 1.70 14.25
N GLN A 77 -1.15 1.14 14.45
CA GLN A 77 -1.35 -0.29 14.53
C GLN A 77 -2.25 -0.79 13.39
N PRO A 78 -2.03 -2.03 12.90
CA PRO A 78 -2.92 -2.64 11.92
C PRO A 78 -4.37 -2.67 12.42
N ASN A 79 -5.29 -2.13 11.63
CA ASN A 79 -6.73 -2.20 11.89
C ASN A 79 -7.34 -3.50 11.37
N VAL A 80 -8.65 -3.66 11.50
CA VAL A 80 -9.39 -4.87 11.10
C VAL A 80 -9.17 -5.25 9.63
N ILE A 81 -9.00 -4.28 8.72
CA ILE A 81 -8.77 -4.52 7.29
C ILE A 81 -7.45 -5.28 7.12
N HIS A 82 -6.35 -4.74 7.69
CA HIS A 82 -5.03 -5.38 7.64
C HIS A 82 -5.04 -6.77 8.27
N GLN A 83 -5.68 -6.91 9.44
CA GLN A 83 -5.76 -8.17 10.18
C GLN A 83 -6.49 -9.26 9.39
N LYS A 84 -7.65 -8.93 8.79
CA LYS A 84 -8.43 -9.88 7.99
C LYS A 84 -7.69 -10.27 6.69
N MET A 85 -7.12 -9.31 5.99
CA MET A 85 -6.32 -9.58 4.79
C MET A 85 -5.10 -10.45 5.14
N ALA A 86 -4.36 -10.11 6.21
CA ALA A 86 -3.22 -10.91 6.67
C ALA A 86 -3.61 -12.35 7.02
N ALA A 87 -4.72 -12.55 7.74
CA ALA A 87 -5.21 -13.88 8.09
C ALA A 87 -5.53 -14.73 6.84
N LEU A 88 -6.16 -14.14 5.83
CA LEU A 88 -6.40 -14.81 4.54
C LEU A 88 -5.11 -15.18 3.81
N THR A 89 -4.07 -14.33 3.88
CA THR A 89 -2.76 -14.67 3.29
C THR A 89 -2.06 -15.79 4.03
N GLN A 90 -2.18 -15.86 5.36
CA GLN A 90 -1.63 -16.93 6.19
C GLN A 90 -2.32 -18.27 5.94
N GLN A 91 -3.59 -18.27 5.53
CA GLN A 91 -4.31 -19.45 5.07
C GLN A 91 -3.93 -19.89 3.64
N GLY A 92 -3.07 -19.14 2.94
CA GLY A 92 -2.71 -19.39 1.54
C GLY A 92 -3.79 -19.04 0.53
N ARG A 93 -4.87 -18.35 0.95
CA ARG A 93 -6.03 -17.99 0.13
C ARG A 93 -5.93 -16.61 -0.51
N ALA A 94 -5.00 -15.77 -0.07
CA ALA A 94 -4.90 -14.41 -0.56
C ALA A 94 -3.46 -13.94 -0.73
N SER A 95 -3.30 -12.90 -1.54
CA SER A 95 -2.10 -12.08 -1.66
C SER A 95 -2.47 -10.60 -1.57
N VAL A 96 -1.58 -9.77 -1.05
CA VAL A 96 -1.76 -8.32 -0.98
C VAL A 96 -0.73 -7.63 -1.87
N ILE A 97 -1.19 -6.72 -2.73
CA ILE A 97 -0.38 -5.78 -3.49
C ILE A 97 -0.78 -4.39 -3.00
N THR A 98 0.11 -3.72 -2.28
CA THR A 98 -0.19 -2.42 -1.68
C THR A 98 0.64 -1.29 -2.25
N GLN A 99 0.03 -0.11 -2.41
CA GLN A 99 0.72 1.14 -2.67
C GLN A 99 1.29 1.78 -1.40
N ASN A 100 0.83 1.31 -0.23
CA ASN A 100 1.18 1.91 1.05
C ASN A 100 2.63 1.58 1.42
N ILE A 101 3.27 2.54 2.06
CA ILE A 101 4.65 2.48 2.52
C ILE A 101 4.75 2.46 4.06
N ASP A 102 3.62 2.33 4.75
CA ASP A 102 3.44 2.49 6.20
C ASP A 102 3.82 1.26 7.05
N ASN A 103 4.20 0.14 6.43
CA ASN A 103 4.54 -1.13 7.07
C ASN A 103 3.40 -1.82 7.85
N LEU A 104 2.16 -1.35 7.81
CA LEU A 104 1.08 -1.97 8.59
C LEU A 104 0.80 -3.42 8.18
N TYR A 105 0.94 -3.76 6.90
CA TYR A 105 0.87 -5.16 6.44
C TYR A 105 2.00 -6.03 6.97
N GLY A 106 3.22 -5.49 7.08
CA GLY A 106 4.36 -6.16 7.70
C GLY A 106 4.11 -6.44 9.18
N VAL A 107 3.63 -5.44 9.93
CA VAL A 107 3.25 -5.57 11.35
C VAL A 107 2.10 -6.58 11.52
N ALA A 108 1.13 -6.61 10.61
CA ALA A 108 0.04 -7.60 10.59
C ALA A 108 0.51 -9.03 10.22
N LYS A 109 1.79 -9.23 9.88
CA LYS A 109 2.38 -10.51 9.45
C LYS A 109 1.72 -11.09 8.20
N THR A 110 1.46 -10.23 7.21
CA THR A 110 0.94 -10.63 5.92
C THR A 110 1.92 -11.55 5.21
N ALA A 111 1.52 -12.79 4.90
CA ALA A 111 2.43 -13.83 4.40
C ALA A 111 2.78 -13.65 2.91
N GLN A 112 1.82 -13.21 2.09
CA GLN A 112 2.00 -12.97 0.65
C GLN A 112 1.78 -11.49 0.35
N LEU A 113 2.86 -10.70 0.43
CA LEU A 113 2.84 -9.24 0.35
C LEU A 113 3.75 -8.75 -0.79
N VAL A 114 3.25 -7.81 -1.56
CA VAL A 114 4.01 -6.95 -2.47
C VAL A 114 3.84 -5.50 -2.05
N GLU A 115 4.87 -4.92 -1.47
CA GLU A 115 4.97 -3.48 -1.18
C GLU A 115 5.41 -2.78 -2.46
N PHE A 116 4.44 -2.43 -3.31
CA PHE A 116 4.69 -2.01 -4.69
C PHE A 116 5.50 -0.71 -4.77
N HIS A 117 5.29 0.19 -3.82
CA HIS A 117 6.05 1.44 -3.70
C HIS A 117 7.12 1.39 -2.59
N GLY A 118 7.46 0.19 -2.11
CA GLY A 118 8.45 0.02 -1.05
C GLY A 118 7.89 0.23 0.35
N ASN A 119 8.79 0.53 1.32
CA ASN A 119 8.47 0.59 2.74
C ASN A 119 9.36 1.63 3.45
N LEU A 120 8.75 2.57 4.19
CA LEU A 120 9.44 3.62 4.96
C LEU A 120 10.32 3.06 6.07
N TYR A 121 9.94 1.92 6.63
CA TYR A 121 10.60 1.29 7.78
C TYR A 121 11.76 0.35 7.36
N GLN A 122 11.98 0.19 6.06
CA GLN A 122 13.15 -0.49 5.49
C GLN A 122 14.16 0.56 5.06
N VAL A 123 15.18 0.80 5.88
CA VAL A 123 16.19 1.83 5.63
C VAL A 123 17.51 1.20 5.22
N TYR A 124 18.24 1.83 4.32
CA TYR A 124 19.56 1.41 3.89
C TYR A 124 20.52 2.60 3.72
N CYS A 125 21.81 2.32 3.83
CA CYS A 125 22.86 3.28 3.56
C CYS A 125 23.14 3.35 2.05
N THR A 126 23.07 4.54 1.44
CA THR A 126 23.31 4.72 0.01
C THR A 126 24.78 4.49 -0.39
N LYS A 127 25.72 4.51 0.56
CA LYS A 127 27.15 4.34 0.32
C LYS A 127 27.59 2.88 0.39
N CYS A 128 27.19 2.13 1.42
CA CYS A 128 27.62 0.74 1.61
C CYS A 128 26.52 -0.29 1.33
N GLY A 129 25.25 0.12 1.13
CA GLY A 129 24.12 -0.76 0.87
C GLY A 129 23.58 -1.52 2.09
N GLN A 130 24.19 -1.34 3.27
CA GLN A 130 23.72 -2.05 4.48
C GLN A 130 22.35 -1.55 4.92
N HIS A 131 21.51 -2.50 5.34
CA HIS A 131 20.28 -2.19 6.04
C HIS A 131 20.56 -1.65 7.44
N VAL A 132 19.81 -0.62 7.83
CA VAL A 132 19.94 0.08 9.11
C VAL A 132 18.57 0.10 9.77
N ASP A 133 18.55 0.00 11.10
CA ASP A 133 17.29 0.14 11.86
C ASP A 133 16.70 1.54 11.63
N TRP A 134 15.42 1.60 11.29
CA TRP A 134 14.72 2.86 11.04
C TRP A 134 14.71 3.81 12.24
N HIS A 135 14.84 3.29 13.47
CA HIS A 135 15.00 4.14 14.66
C HIS A 135 16.33 4.91 14.65
N GLU A 136 17.37 4.38 14.01
CA GLU A 136 18.62 5.12 13.81
C GLU A 136 18.43 6.22 12.76
N TYR A 137 17.70 5.94 11.68
CA TYR A 137 17.34 6.93 10.69
C TYR A 137 16.54 8.08 11.30
N LEU A 138 15.61 7.84 12.22
CA LEU A 138 14.87 8.91 12.90
C LEU A 138 15.77 9.80 13.78
N LYS A 139 16.98 9.35 14.17
CA LYS A 139 17.94 10.14 14.94
C LYS A 139 18.91 10.90 14.07
N SER A 140 19.27 10.35 12.91
CA SER A 140 20.27 10.93 12.02
C SER A 140 20.05 10.47 10.58
N PRO A 141 20.18 11.37 9.58
CA PRO A 141 20.15 10.98 8.17
C PRO A 141 21.46 10.32 7.70
N TYR A 142 22.45 10.16 8.59
CA TYR A 142 23.74 9.61 8.24
C TYR A 142 24.02 8.30 8.97
N HIS A 143 24.57 7.34 8.23
CA HIS A 143 25.05 6.08 8.75
C HIS A 143 26.23 6.29 9.71
N GLN A 144 26.17 5.73 10.91
CA GLN A 144 27.19 5.97 11.94
C GLN A 144 28.56 5.42 11.54
N THR A 145 28.62 4.34 10.76
CA THR A 145 29.86 3.63 10.44
C THR A 145 30.68 4.30 9.34
N ASP A 146 30.02 4.79 8.28
CA ASP A 146 30.72 5.27 7.08
C ASP A 146 30.29 6.67 6.62
N HIS A 147 29.41 7.32 7.40
CA HIS A 147 28.83 8.63 7.12
C HIS A 147 28.09 8.70 5.77
N GLY A 148 27.66 7.56 5.21
CA GLY A 148 26.78 7.51 4.06
C GLY A 148 25.40 8.02 4.41
N TYR A 149 24.69 8.58 3.42
CA TYR A 149 23.32 9.03 3.60
C TYR A 149 22.39 7.82 3.76
N LEU A 150 21.52 7.88 4.74
CA LEU A 150 20.51 6.85 4.98
C LEU A 150 19.24 7.19 4.19
N ARG A 151 18.65 6.19 3.57
CA ARG A 151 17.45 6.33 2.76
C ARG A 151 16.44 5.22 3.07
N PRO A 152 15.14 5.55 3.30
CA PRO A 152 14.08 4.55 3.28
C PRO A 152 13.91 3.92 1.90
N ASN A 153 13.58 2.65 1.86
CA ASN A 153 13.34 1.90 0.63
C ASN A 153 11.94 2.20 0.07
N VAL A 154 11.72 3.43 -0.35
CA VAL A 154 10.48 3.88 -1.00
C VAL A 154 10.75 4.30 -2.43
N VAL A 155 9.78 4.05 -3.31
CA VAL A 155 9.83 4.51 -4.70
C VAL A 155 9.34 5.95 -4.74
N LEU A 156 10.24 6.85 -5.11
CA LEU A 156 9.92 8.26 -5.29
C LEU A 156 9.35 8.52 -6.69
N TYR A 157 8.69 9.68 -6.85
CA TYR A 157 8.35 10.16 -8.19
C TYR A 157 9.63 10.24 -9.03
N ASP A 158 9.53 9.89 -10.32
CA ASP A 158 10.62 9.74 -11.28
C ASP A 158 11.54 8.52 -11.08
N GLU A 159 11.24 7.64 -10.11
CA GLU A 159 11.94 6.37 -9.95
C GLU A 159 11.14 5.18 -10.51
N GLY A 160 11.88 4.16 -10.95
CA GLY A 160 11.29 2.91 -11.44
C GLY A 160 10.85 1.98 -10.31
N ILE A 161 9.75 1.28 -10.52
CA ILE A 161 9.34 0.18 -9.65
C ILE A 161 10.29 -1.01 -9.85
N ALA A 162 10.69 -1.68 -8.77
CA ALA A 162 11.50 -2.87 -8.84
C ALA A 162 10.82 -3.95 -9.70
N SER A 163 11.53 -4.49 -10.70
CA SER A 163 10.99 -5.51 -11.63
C SER A 163 10.44 -6.73 -10.89
N ALA A 164 11.11 -7.16 -9.83
CA ALA A 164 10.66 -8.27 -8.99
C ALA A 164 9.28 -8.02 -8.34
N ASN A 165 8.95 -6.77 -7.99
CA ASN A 165 7.63 -6.41 -7.45
C ASN A 165 6.56 -6.46 -8.54
N ILE A 166 6.89 -5.98 -9.75
CA ILE A 166 5.98 -6.04 -10.91
C ILE A 166 5.71 -7.50 -11.28
N GLU A 167 6.75 -8.31 -11.44
CA GLU A 167 6.64 -9.73 -11.80
C GLU A 167 5.80 -10.52 -10.79
N ARG A 168 6.05 -10.32 -9.49
CA ARG A 168 5.29 -10.98 -8.43
C ARG A 168 3.82 -10.52 -8.41
N ALA A 169 3.56 -9.23 -8.57
CA ALA A 169 2.21 -8.70 -8.65
C ALA A 169 1.44 -9.28 -9.83
N VAL A 170 2.07 -9.34 -11.02
CA VAL A 170 1.48 -9.95 -12.22
C VAL A 170 1.21 -11.44 -12.00
N GLN A 171 2.14 -12.19 -11.40
CA GLN A 171 1.96 -13.60 -11.09
C GLN A 171 0.74 -13.84 -10.18
N TYR A 172 0.55 -13.04 -9.14
CA TYR A 172 -0.61 -13.13 -8.26
C TYR A 172 -1.91 -12.84 -9.02
N LEU A 173 -1.94 -11.76 -9.80
CA LEU A 173 -3.12 -11.37 -10.58
C LEU A 173 -3.53 -12.41 -11.62
N GLN A 174 -2.57 -13.07 -12.27
CA GLN A 174 -2.84 -14.13 -13.24
C GLN A 174 -3.46 -15.38 -12.61
N GLN A 175 -3.20 -15.62 -11.33
CA GLN A 175 -3.74 -16.77 -10.59
C GLN A 175 -5.06 -16.47 -9.87
N ALA A 176 -5.44 -15.19 -9.79
CA ALA A 176 -6.61 -14.76 -9.03
C ALA A 176 -7.92 -15.32 -9.61
N ASP A 177 -8.82 -15.73 -8.73
CA ASP A 177 -10.25 -15.94 -9.01
C ASP A 177 -11.07 -14.72 -8.56
N LEU A 178 -10.55 -13.92 -7.63
CA LEU A 178 -11.13 -12.66 -7.17
C LEU A 178 -10.04 -11.58 -7.00
N VAL A 179 -10.25 -10.42 -7.62
CA VAL A 179 -9.44 -9.22 -7.34
C VAL A 179 -10.27 -8.24 -6.53
N VAL A 180 -9.75 -7.79 -5.40
CA VAL A 180 -10.42 -6.83 -4.50
C VAL A 180 -9.64 -5.53 -4.48
N ILE A 181 -10.22 -4.46 -5.00
CA ILE A 181 -9.67 -3.09 -4.95
C ILE A 181 -10.23 -2.42 -3.70
N CYS A 182 -9.37 -1.98 -2.78
CA CYS A 182 -9.81 -1.47 -1.48
C CYS A 182 -9.06 -0.22 -1.05
N GLY A 183 -9.79 0.81 -0.60
CA GLY A 183 -9.23 2.03 -0.01
C GLY A 183 -8.28 2.79 -0.92
N THR A 184 -8.59 2.89 -2.22
CA THR A 184 -7.76 3.58 -3.21
C THR A 184 -8.59 4.31 -4.26
N SER A 185 -8.13 5.48 -4.71
CA SER A 185 -8.72 6.14 -5.88
C SER A 185 -8.46 5.38 -7.18
N PHE A 186 -7.53 4.43 -7.17
CA PHE A 186 -7.12 3.59 -8.30
C PHE A 186 -6.71 4.37 -9.57
N ARG A 187 -6.02 5.52 -9.38
CA ARG A 187 -5.60 6.44 -10.45
C ARG A 187 -4.10 6.54 -10.63
N VAL A 188 -3.30 5.93 -9.75
CA VAL A 188 -1.83 6.00 -9.78
C VAL A 188 -1.28 4.91 -10.67
N TYR A 189 -0.55 5.29 -11.70
CA TYR A 189 0.19 4.38 -12.56
C TYR A 189 1.64 4.27 -12.09
N PRO A 190 2.29 3.09 -12.26
CA PRO A 190 1.81 1.91 -12.97
C PRO A 190 0.91 0.96 -12.15
N PHE A 191 0.64 1.22 -10.86
CA PHE A 191 -0.14 0.35 -9.98
C PHE A 191 -1.55 0.05 -10.54
N ALA A 192 -2.29 1.07 -10.97
CA ALA A 192 -3.63 0.89 -11.51
C ALA A 192 -3.64 0.01 -12.78
N GLY A 193 -2.59 0.11 -13.59
CA GLY A 193 -2.43 -0.71 -14.80
C GLY A 193 -2.16 -2.19 -14.55
N LEU A 194 -1.78 -2.58 -13.33
CA LEU A 194 -1.59 -4.00 -12.97
C LEU A 194 -2.86 -4.83 -13.15
N ILE A 195 -4.04 -4.22 -13.00
CA ILE A 195 -5.34 -4.92 -13.14
C ILE A 195 -5.52 -5.54 -14.53
N ASP A 196 -4.87 -5.01 -15.55
CA ASP A 196 -4.96 -5.51 -16.93
C ASP A 196 -4.30 -6.89 -17.09
N TYR A 197 -3.41 -7.26 -16.16
CA TYR A 197 -2.75 -8.57 -16.11
C TYR A 197 -3.55 -9.63 -15.33
N ARG A 198 -4.73 -9.28 -14.76
CA ARG A 198 -5.55 -10.24 -14.01
C ARG A 198 -6.00 -11.40 -14.88
N ASN A 199 -6.25 -12.53 -14.27
CA ASN A 199 -6.95 -13.63 -14.93
C ASN A 199 -8.27 -13.09 -15.53
N PRO A 200 -8.53 -13.28 -16.84
CA PRO A 200 -9.76 -12.80 -17.47
C PRO A 200 -11.05 -13.35 -16.86
N LYS A 201 -10.97 -14.47 -16.16
CA LYS A 201 -12.10 -15.10 -15.44
C LYS A 201 -12.26 -14.61 -14.00
N ALA A 202 -11.30 -13.86 -13.49
CA ALA A 202 -11.38 -13.31 -12.14
C ALA A 202 -12.55 -12.33 -12.01
N GLN A 203 -13.30 -12.48 -10.95
CA GLN A 203 -14.26 -11.44 -10.54
C GLN A 203 -13.50 -10.24 -10.00
N VAL A 204 -14.07 -9.05 -10.15
CA VAL A 204 -13.51 -7.83 -9.56
C VAL A 204 -14.53 -7.22 -8.62
N LEU A 205 -14.09 -6.99 -7.39
CA LEU A 205 -14.84 -6.34 -6.32
C LEU A 205 -14.11 -5.06 -5.91
N ALA A 206 -14.81 -3.95 -5.83
CA ALA A 206 -14.27 -2.70 -5.28
C ALA A 206 -14.97 -2.36 -3.96
N ILE A 207 -14.20 -2.09 -2.92
CA ILE A 207 -14.67 -1.68 -1.58
C ILE A 207 -14.04 -0.32 -1.29
N ASN A 208 -14.81 0.74 -1.36
CA ASN A 208 -14.27 2.08 -1.24
C ASN A 208 -15.36 3.06 -0.80
N ALA A 209 -15.00 4.09 -0.04
CA ALA A 209 -15.94 5.14 0.37
C ALA A 209 -16.45 5.95 -0.82
N GLU A 210 -15.57 6.20 -1.80
CA GLU A 210 -15.93 6.88 -3.04
C GLU A 210 -16.09 5.87 -4.20
N PRO A 211 -17.01 6.12 -5.15
CA PRO A 211 -17.21 5.23 -6.27
C PRO A 211 -15.99 5.21 -7.20
N LEU A 212 -15.63 4.03 -7.70
CA LEU A 212 -14.60 3.87 -8.72
C LEU A 212 -15.23 3.83 -10.11
N GLN A 213 -14.44 4.24 -11.11
CA GLN A 213 -14.79 4.09 -12.52
C GLN A 213 -13.73 3.20 -13.17
N LEU A 214 -14.13 2.00 -13.61
CA LEU A 214 -13.26 1.04 -14.28
C LEU A 214 -13.80 0.73 -15.68
N PRO A 215 -12.95 0.45 -16.67
CA PRO A 215 -13.38 0.22 -18.07
C PRO A 215 -13.93 -1.19 -18.32
N PHE A 216 -14.23 -1.96 -17.27
CA PHE A 216 -14.75 -3.32 -17.34
C PHE A 216 -15.81 -3.55 -16.23
N ALA A 217 -16.53 -4.67 -16.32
CA ALA A 217 -17.55 -5.03 -15.33
C ALA A 217 -16.91 -5.39 -13.98
N PHE A 218 -17.45 -4.83 -12.89
CA PHE A 218 -17.04 -5.11 -11.52
C PHE A 218 -18.21 -4.88 -10.56
N THR A 219 -18.11 -5.45 -9.36
CA THR A 219 -19.04 -5.18 -8.27
C THR A 219 -18.51 -4.04 -7.42
N MET A 220 -19.33 -3.00 -7.17
CA MET A 220 -18.97 -1.88 -6.30
C MET A 220 -19.71 -2.00 -4.98
N VAL A 221 -18.96 -2.02 -3.87
CA VAL A 221 -19.49 -1.82 -2.51
C VAL A 221 -19.02 -0.44 -2.04
N GLN A 222 -19.91 0.53 -2.14
CA GLN A 222 -19.61 1.90 -1.72
C GLN A 222 -19.91 2.05 -0.24
N GLN A 223 -18.89 1.82 0.61
CA GLN A 223 -18.97 2.01 2.05
C GLN A 223 -17.58 2.14 2.66
N ASP A 224 -17.51 2.40 3.96
CA ASP A 224 -16.27 2.30 4.73
C ASP A 224 -15.77 0.84 4.71
N ALA A 225 -14.47 0.67 4.46
CA ALA A 225 -13.87 -0.65 4.38
C ALA A 225 -13.83 -1.35 5.75
N VAL A 226 -13.78 -0.61 6.87
CA VAL A 226 -13.86 -1.19 8.22
C VAL A 226 -15.17 -1.95 8.38
N ASP A 227 -16.30 -1.30 8.09
CA ASP A 227 -17.63 -1.90 8.22
C ASP A 227 -17.78 -3.18 7.38
N PHE A 228 -17.17 -3.17 6.16
CA PHE A 228 -17.17 -4.36 5.31
C PHE A 228 -16.36 -5.50 5.92
N PHE A 229 -15.12 -5.22 6.37
CA PHE A 229 -14.22 -6.25 6.89
C PHE A 229 -14.58 -6.75 8.27
N GLU A 230 -15.31 -6.00 9.09
CA GLU A 230 -15.89 -6.51 10.36
C GLU A 230 -16.82 -7.70 10.12
N GLY A 231 -17.58 -7.69 9.04
CA GLY A 231 -18.48 -8.78 8.66
C GLY A 231 -17.78 -9.98 7.98
N VAL A 232 -16.51 -9.88 7.63
CA VAL A 232 -15.76 -10.97 6.97
C VAL A 232 -15.31 -12.01 7.99
N GLN A 233 -15.67 -13.27 7.77
CA GLN A 233 -15.18 -14.41 8.55
C GLN A 233 -13.84 -14.90 7.94
N VAL A 234 -12.83 -15.16 8.75
CA VAL A 234 -11.49 -15.66 8.37
C VAL A 234 -11.04 -16.76 9.31
#